data_64e4a813528e1d7ce03a507974d2493e
#
_entry.id   64e4a813528e1d7ce03a507974d2493e
#
_cell.length_a   1.000
_cell.length_b   1.000
_cell.length_c   1.000
_cell.angle_alpha   90.00
_cell.angle_beta   90.00
_cell.angle_gamma   90.00
#
_symmetry.space_group_name_H-M   'P 1'
#
loop_
_entity.id
_entity.type
_entity.pdbx_description
1 polymer ?
#
loop_
_entity_poly.entity_id
_entity_poly.type
_entity_poly.pdbx_seq_one_letter_code
_entity_poly.pdbx_strand_id
1 'polypeptide(L)'
;MLLDNCITDFFIYFCICKKAKILIATNKFTKKFRAAIIGYGNIGKYVLEALQAAPDFEVAGVVRRNGADNKPAELNDYPVVKDIRELTDVQVAILCTPTRSVEKYAKEILALGINTVDSFDIHTGIVDLRRELSACAKANNAVSIISAGWDPGSDSVVRALLQAIAPKGITYTNFGPGMSMGHTVAVKAIDGVKA
;
A
#
# COMPACT_ATOMS: atom_id res chain seq x y z
N MET A 1 3.23 -6.60 -23.28
CA MET A 1 2.42 -7.32 -22.28
C MET A 1 3.26 -7.96 -21.16
N LEU A 2 4.53 -7.61 -21.00
CA LEU A 2 5.45 -8.13 -19.97
C LEU A 2 6.10 -7.04 -19.11
N LEU A 3 5.83 -5.77 -19.35
CA LEU A 3 6.42 -4.64 -18.62
C LEU A 3 5.52 -4.03 -17.55
N ASP A 4 4.20 -4.28 -17.62
CA ASP A 4 3.24 -3.67 -16.69
C ASP A 4 3.23 -4.35 -15.30
N ASN A 5 3.63 -5.61 -15.22
CA ASN A 5 3.70 -6.34 -13.94
C ASN A 5 4.96 -6.00 -13.13
N CYS A 6 6.05 -5.60 -13.79
CA CYS A 6 7.36 -5.41 -13.14
C CYS A 6 7.41 -4.18 -12.23
N ILE A 7 6.59 -3.16 -12.48
CA ILE A 7 6.67 -1.88 -11.77
C ILE A 7 5.91 -1.92 -10.44
N THR A 8 4.77 -2.59 -10.41
CA THR A 8 3.97 -2.73 -9.20
C THR A 8 4.62 -3.68 -8.20
N ASP A 9 5.23 -4.77 -8.70
CA ASP A 9 5.98 -5.72 -7.88
C ASP A 9 7.22 -5.08 -7.22
N PHE A 10 7.93 -4.23 -7.96
CA PHE A 10 9.10 -3.51 -7.46
C PHE A 10 8.75 -2.58 -6.29
N PHE A 11 7.54 -2.06 -6.27
CA PHE A 11 7.10 -1.04 -5.32
C PHE A 11 6.79 -1.53 -3.93
N ILE A 12 5.93 -2.53 -3.86
CA ILE A 12 5.56 -3.16 -2.59
C ILE A 12 6.79 -3.87 -2.02
N TYR A 13 7.59 -4.47 -2.90
CA TYR A 13 8.86 -5.09 -2.54
C TYR A 13 9.88 -4.08 -2.00
N PHE A 14 9.94 -2.87 -2.56
CA PHE A 14 10.89 -1.83 -2.12
C PHE A 14 10.52 -1.22 -0.77
N CYS A 15 9.26 -0.91 -0.51
CA CYS A 15 8.81 -0.37 0.78
C CYS A 15 8.87 -1.42 1.92
N ILE A 16 8.54 -2.68 1.62
CA ILE A 16 8.47 -3.75 2.61
C ILE A 16 9.85 -4.41 2.82
N CYS A 17 10.62 -4.66 1.76
CA CYS A 17 11.87 -5.43 1.84
C CYS A 17 13.13 -4.65 2.20
N LYS A 18 13.26 -3.35 1.92
CA LYS A 18 14.56 -2.68 2.13
C LYS A 18 14.94 -2.51 3.60
N LYS A 19 13.96 -2.27 4.47
CA LYS A 19 14.24 -2.25 5.92
C LYS A 19 14.53 -3.65 6.48
N ALA A 20 13.93 -4.68 5.90
CA ALA A 20 14.18 -6.06 6.25
C ALA A 20 15.55 -6.57 5.76
N LYS A 21 15.97 -6.28 4.51
CA LYS A 21 17.23 -6.79 3.97
C LYS A 21 18.48 -6.26 4.67
N ILE A 22 18.48 -5.07 5.22
CA ILE A 22 19.61 -4.55 6.01
C ILE A 22 19.75 -5.29 7.35
N LEU A 23 18.64 -5.81 7.88
CA LEU A 23 18.63 -6.66 9.09
C LEU A 23 18.85 -8.16 8.79
N ILE A 24 18.51 -8.63 7.58
CA ILE A 24 18.60 -10.04 7.17
C ILE A 24 20.04 -10.53 6.98
N ALA A 25 21.01 -9.63 6.78
CA ALA A 25 22.41 -10.03 6.59
C ALA A 25 23.03 -10.77 7.79
N THR A 26 22.36 -10.80 8.97
CA THR A 26 22.93 -11.39 10.18
C THR A 26 21.98 -12.25 11.04
N ASN A 27 20.68 -12.36 10.71
CA ASN A 27 19.79 -13.22 11.53
C ASN A 27 18.78 -14.01 10.66
N LYS A 28 18.74 -15.33 10.82
CA LYS A 28 17.62 -16.18 10.40
C LYS A 28 16.39 -15.75 11.23
N PHE A 29 15.48 -14.97 10.65
CA PHE A 29 14.20 -14.71 11.30
C PHE A 29 13.47 -16.02 11.49
N THR A 30 13.32 -16.44 12.74
CA THR A 30 12.57 -17.65 13.11
C THR A 30 11.06 -17.39 13.08
N LYS A 31 10.62 -16.11 13.04
CA LYS A 31 9.20 -15.73 13.04
C LYS A 31 8.93 -14.78 11.88
N LYS A 32 7.95 -15.12 11.04
CA LYS A 32 7.46 -14.28 9.94
C LYS A 32 6.59 -13.14 10.48
N PHE A 33 6.61 -12.00 9.79
CA PHE A 33 5.68 -10.91 10.06
C PHE A 33 4.30 -11.23 9.47
N ARG A 34 3.26 -11.15 10.29
CA ARG A 34 1.89 -11.42 9.88
C ARG A 34 1.23 -10.16 9.33
N ALA A 35 0.92 -10.17 8.04
CA ALA A 35 0.35 -9.05 7.30
C ALA A 35 -1.11 -9.33 6.92
N ALA A 36 -2.00 -8.36 7.17
CA ALA A 36 -3.37 -8.36 6.68
C ALA A 36 -3.52 -7.44 5.47
N ILE A 37 -4.33 -7.83 4.50
CA ILE A 37 -4.67 -7.04 3.31
C ILE A 37 -6.06 -6.42 3.53
N ILE A 38 -6.15 -5.11 3.53
CA ILE A 38 -7.41 -4.39 3.72
C ILE A 38 -7.93 -3.89 2.38
N GLY A 39 -8.94 -4.57 1.86
CA GLY A 39 -9.45 -4.37 0.51
C GLY A 39 -8.78 -5.31 -0.50
N TYR A 40 -9.60 -5.91 -1.38
CA TYR A 40 -9.11 -6.86 -2.37
C TYR A 40 -9.63 -6.50 -3.77
N GLY A 41 -9.02 -5.48 -4.34
CA GLY A 41 -9.11 -5.10 -5.75
C GLY A 41 -7.80 -5.43 -6.46
N ASN A 42 -7.48 -4.72 -7.55
CA ASN A 42 -6.23 -4.93 -8.29
C ASN A 42 -4.99 -4.79 -7.39
N ILE A 43 -4.92 -3.72 -6.58
CA ILE A 43 -3.79 -3.51 -5.66
C ILE A 43 -3.72 -4.64 -4.62
N GLY A 44 -4.83 -5.03 -4.01
CA GLY A 44 -4.85 -6.12 -3.02
C GLY A 44 -4.38 -7.46 -3.59
N LYS A 45 -4.68 -7.73 -4.86
CA LYS A 45 -4.19 -8.92 -5.56
C LYS A 45 -2.66 -8.90 -5.70
N TYR A 46 -2.09 -7.79 -6.18
CA TYR A 46 -0.63 -7.67 -6.30
C TYR A 46 0.08 -7.67 -4.94
N VAL A 47 -0.57 -7.11 -3.90
CA VAL A 47 -0.05 -7.21 -2.52
C VAL A 47 -0.01 -8.66 -2.05
N LEU A 48 -1.03 -9.45 -2.36
CA LEU A 48 -1.03 -10.89 -2.05
C LEU A 48 0.14 -11.61 -2.71
N GLU A 49 0.34 -11.40 -4.02
CA GLU A 49 1.45 -11.97 -4.77
C GLU A 49 2.81 -11.58 -4.19
N ALA A 50 2.98 -10.29 -3.84
CA ALA A 50 4.20 -9.78 -3.24
C ALA A 50 4.48 -10.38 -1.85
N LEU A 51 3.47 -10.53 -1.02
CA LEU A 51 3.61 -11.17 0.30
C LEU A 51 3.93 -12.66 0.19
N GLN A 52 3.35 -13.37 -0.78
CA GLN A 52 3.66 -14.77 -1.07
C GLN A 52 5.12 -14.96 -1.49
N ALA A 53 5.67 -14.00 -2.25
CA ALA A 53 7.07 -14.01 -2.69
C ALA A 53 8.06 -13.60 -1.60
N ALA A 54 7.61 -12.94 -0.54
CA ALA A 54 8.46 -12.43 0.54
C ALA A 54 8.67 -13.51 1.62
N PRO A 55 9.91 -13.99 1.84
CA PRO A 55 10.17 -15.12 2.75
C PRO A 55 9.97 -14.79 4.23
N ASP A 56 9.95 -13.52 4.57
CA ASP A 56 9.85 -12.97 5.92
C ASP A 56 8.42 -12.54 6.29
N PHE A 57 7.46 -12.69 5.36
CA PHE A 57 6.06 -12.38 5.59
C PHE A 57 5.16 -13.63 5.55
N GLU A 58 4.04 -13.53 6.24
CA GLU A 58 2.92 -14.46 6.21
C GLU A 58 1.62 -13.67 6.08
N VAL A 59 0.74 -14.11 5.18
CA VAL A 59 -0.57 -13.49 5.01
C VAL A 59 -1.47 -13.94 6.15
N ALA A 60 -1.81 -13.02 7.04
CA ALA A 60 -2.73 -13.27 8.17
C ALA A 60 -4.17 -13.42 7.68
N GLY A 61 -4.54 -12.73 6.62
CA GLY A 61 -5.86 -12.78 6.01
C GLY A 61 -6.17 -11.54 5.19
N VAL A 62 -7.37 -11.53 4.62
CA VAL A 62 -7.88 -10.46 3.76
C VAL A 62 -9.19 -9.92 4.32
N VAL A 63 -9.27 -8.61 4.49
CA VAL A 63 -10.49 -7.92 4.92
C VAL A 63 -11.23 -7.39 3.70
N ARG A 64 -12.47 -7.81 3.50
CA ARG A 64 -13.35 -7.40 2.42
C ARG A 64 -14.73 -7.02 2.95
N ARG A 65 -15.39 -6.04 2.32
CA ARG A 65 -16.76 -5.64 2.69
C ARG A 65 -17.75 -6.80 2.68
N ASN A 66 -17.62 -7.70 1.71
CA ASN A 66 -18.48 -8.88 1.57
C ASN A 66 -17.92 -10.11 2.33
N GLY A 67 -16.79 -9.98 3.03
CA GLY A 67 -16.15 -11.10 3.69
C GLY A 67 -15.81 -12.22 2.69
N ALA A 68 -16.16 -13.45 3.06
CA ALA A 68 -15.92 -14.64 2.23
C ALA A 68 -16.90 -14.80 1.05
N ASP A 69 -17.97 -13.99 0.99
CA ASP A 69 -18.95 -14.09 -0.09
C ASP A 69 -18.31 -13.81 -1.46
N ASN A 70 -18.50 -14.71 -2.42
CA ASN A 70 -17.93 -14.62 -3.77
C ASN A 70 -16.42 -14.31 -3.75
N LYS A 71 -15.67 -14.97 -2.87
CA LYS A 71 -14.23 -14.79 -2.82
C LYS A 71 -13.55 -15.36 -4.07
N PRO A 72 -12.54 -14.67 -4.64
CA PRO A 72 -11.72 -15.22 -5.71
C PRO A 72 -11.00 -16.51 -5.29
N ALA A 73 -10.72 -17.39 -6.27
CA ALA A 73 -10.13 -18.68 -5.99
C ALA A 73 -8.75 -18.61 -5.33
N GLU A 74 -7.97 -17.60 -5.66
CA GLU A 74 -6.65 -17.33 -5.07
C GLU A 74 -6.68 -17.02 -3.57
N LEU A 75 -7.87 -16.74 -3.02
CA LEU A 75 -8.07 -16.53 -1.57
C LEU A 75 -8.51 -17.78 -0.83
N ASN A 76 -8.61 -18.95 -1.49
CA ASN A 76 -9.14 -20.16 -0.85
C ASN A 76 -8.33 -20.59 0.38
N ASP A 77 -7.03 -20.39 0.35
CA ASP A 77 -6.10 -20.80 1.40
C ASP A 77 -5.95 -19.74 2.52
N TYR A 78 -6.68 -18.61 2.42
CA TYR A 78 -6.56 -17.50 3.36
C TYR A 78 -7.87 -17.21 4.09
N PRO A 79 -7.81 -16.81 5.37
CA PRO A 79 -8.94 -16.21 6.05
C PRO A 79 -9.44 -14.97 5.32
N VAL A 80 -10.74 -14.90 5.02
CA VAL A 80 -11.37 -13.74 4.40
C VAL A 80 -12.52 -13.30 5.30
N VAL A 81 -12.38 -12.12 5.87
CA VAL A 81 -13.25 -11.59 6.93
C VAL A 81 -13.82 -10.22 6.58
N LYS A 82 -14.77 -9.73 7.38
CA LYS A 82 -15.34 -8.39 7.24
C LYS A 82 -14.63 -7.34 8.10
N ASP A 83 -14.03 -7.77 9.20
CA ASP A 83 -13.33 -6.89 10.14
C ASP A 83 -11.96 -7.47 10.48
N ILE A 84 -10.94 -6.61 10.59
CA ILE A 84 -9.58 -7.03 10.94
C ILE A 84 -9.50 -7.68 12.34
N ARG A 85 -10.44 -7.35 13.23
CA ARG A 85 -10.51 -7.93 14.58
C ARG A 85 -10.83 -9.42 14.58
N GLU A 86 -11.31 -9.96 13.47
CA GLU A 86 -11.55 -11.39 13.29
C GLU A 86 -10.26 -12.16 12.95
N LEU A 87 -9.16 -11.44 12.60
CA LEU A 87 -7.84 -12.01 12.33
C LEU A 87 -6.99 -12.01 13.60
N THR A 88 -6.15 -13.03 13.75
CA THR A 88 -5.26 -13.18 14.91
C THR A 88 -3.82 -12.78 14.58
N ASP A 89 -3.13 -12.21 15.56
CA ASP A 89 -1.70 -11.88 15.51
C ASP A 89 -1.28 -11.02 14.31
N VAL A 90 -2.13 -10.11 13.88
CA VAL A 90 -1.80 -9.17 12.80
C VAL A 90 -0.81 -8.13 13.32
N GLN A 91 0.33 -7.99 12.65
CA GLN A 91 1.36 -7.02 13.00
C GLN A 91 1.36 -5.80 12.07
N VAL A 92 0.93 -5.99 10.82
CA VAL A 92 0.84 -4.91 9.83
C VAL A 92 -0.39 -5.11 8.94
N ALA A 93 -1.08 -4.02 8.65
CA ALA A 93 -2.20 -3.96 7.73
C ALA A 93 -1.81 -3.12 6.51
N ILE A 94 -1.96 -3.69 5.31
CA ILE A 94 -1.70 -3.02 4.04
C ILE A 94 -3.04 -2.54 3.48
N LEU A 95 -3.23 -1.22 3.41
CA LEU A 95 -4.48 -0.60 3.01
C LEU A 95 -4.57 -0.50 1.49
N CYS A 96 -5.31 -1.43 0.88
CA CYS A 96 -5.58 -1.49 -0.56
C CYS A 96 -6.98 -0.94 -0.86
N THR A 97 -7.35 0.12 -0.17
CA THR A 97 -8.67 0.77 -0.26
C THR A 97 -8.58 2.08 -1.06
N PRO A 98 -9.72 2.60 -1.55
CA PRO A 98 -9.72 3.92 -2.17
C PRO A 98 -9.15 4.98 -1.23
N THR A 99 -8.37 5.92 -1.77
CA THR A 99 -7.60 6.93 -1.03
C THR A 99 -8.43 7.68 0.00
N ARG A 100 -9.69 8.02 -0.33
CA ARG A 100 -10.62 8.73 0.58
C ARG A 100 -11.03 7.92 1.82
N SER A 101 -10.78 6.63 1.82
CA SER A 101 -11.10 5.74 2.94
C SER A 101 -9.89 5.46 3.83
N VAL A 102 -8.68 5.78 3.35
CA VAL A 102 -7.42 5.45 4.02
C VAL A 102 -7.35 6.00 5.43
N GLU A 103 -7.66 7.27 5.62
CA GLU A 103 -7.60 7.92 6.93
C GLU A 103 -8.44 7.18 7.98
N LYS A 104 -9.69 6.87 7.62
CA LYS A 104 -10.61 6.15 8.52
C LYS A 104 -10.05 4.79 8.90
N TYR A 105 -9.73 3.97 7.91
CA TYR A 105 -9.20 2.61 8.18
C TYR A 105 -7.87 2.63 8.92
N ALA A 106 -6.97 3.56 8.56
CA ALA A 106 -5.69 3.68 9.25
C ALA A 106 -5.88 4.01 10.74
N LYS A 107 -6.74 4.99 11.08
CA LYS A 107 -7.03 5.34 12.48
C LYS A 107 -7.64 4.19 13.27
N GLU A 108 -8.62 3.48 12.69
CA GLU A 108 -9.26 2.33 13.32
C GLU A 108 -8.25 1.20 13.59
N ILE A 109 -7.35 0.92 12.66
CA ILE A 109 -6.37 -0.16 12.75
C ILE A 109 -5.22 0.21 13.69
N LEU A 110 -4.72 1.46 13.61
CA LEU A 110 -3.70 1.96 14.53
C LEU A 110 -4.18 1.94 15.99
N ALA A 111 -5.48 2.21 16.22
CA ALA A 111 -6.07 2.12 17.56
C ALA A 111 -6.04 0.70 18.15
N LEU A 112 -5.87 -0.33 17.33
CA LEU A 112 -5.66 -1.71 17.77
C LEU A 112 -4.18 -2.05 18.02
N GLY A 113 -3.26 -1.09 17.89
CA GLY A 113 -1.81 -1.31 17.99
C GLY A 113 -1.20 -2.00 16.76
N ILE A 114 -1.92 -2.06 15.64
CA ILE A 114 -1.47 -2.69 14.40
C ILE A 114 -0.85 -1.62 13.50
N ASN A 115 0.33 -1.90 12.96
CA ASN A 115 1.01 -1.01 12.01
C ASN A 115 0.24 -0.91 10.69
N THR A 116 0.33 0.23 10.01
CA THR A 116 -0.35 0.43 8.73
C THR A 116 0.61 0.86 7.62
N VAL A 117 0.30 0.42 6.40
CA VAL A 117 0.94 0.90 5.16
C VAL A 117 -0.16 1.26 4.18
N ASP A 118 -0.09 2.43 3.57
CA ASP A 118 -1.07 2.89 2.59
C ASP A 118 -0.44 3.56 1.37
N SER A 119 -1.24 3.77 0.35
CA SER A 119 -0.89 4.49 -0.88
C SER A 119 -1.71 5.77 -1.06
N PHE A 120 -1.96 6.51 0.02
CA PHE A 120 -2.71 7.77 -0.03
C PHE A 120 -2.08 8.75 -1.04
N ASP A 121 -2.91 9.30 -1.93
CA ASP A 121 -2.45 10.06 -3.11
C ASP A 121 -3.04 11.48 -3.22
N ILE A 122 -3.75 11.97 -2.20
CA ILE A 122 -4.22 13.35 -2.19
C ILE A 122 -3.08 14.27 -1.71
N HIS A 123 -2.29 14.77 -2.65
CA HIS A 123 -1.06 15.53 -2.37
C HIS A 123 -1.25 16.68 -1.39
N THR A 124 -2.33 17.44 -1.53
CA THR A 124 -2.63 18.58 -0.65
C THR A 124 -2.96 18.18 0.79
N GLY A 125 -3.40 16.94 1.00
CA GLY A 125 -3.79 16.42 2.31
C GLY A 125 -2.72 15.61 3.04
N ILE A 126 -1.58 15.31 2.40
CA ILE A 126 -0.56 14.38 2.95
C ILE A 126 0.00 14.87 4.29
N VAL A 127 0.27 16.17 4.41
CA VAL A 127 0.89 16.74 5.63
C VAL A 127 -0.06 16.62 6.82
N ASP A 128 -1.33 16.89 6.62
CA ASP A 128 -2.33 16.84 7.67
C ASP A 128 -2.62 15.39 8.06
N LEU A 129 -2.82 14.51 7.07
CA LEU A 129 -2.94 13.08 7.31
C LEU A 129 -1.76 12.52 8.12
N ARG A 130 -0.52 12.91 7.75
CA ARG A 130 0.68 12.48 8.47
C ARG A 130 0.64 12.91 9.94
N ARG A 131 0.20 14.13 10.22
CA ARG A 131 0.12 14.64 11.60
C ARG A 131 -0.89 13.83 12.41
N GLU A 132 -2.05 13.60 11.84
CA GLU A 132 -3.13 12.87 12.50
C GLU A 132 -2.78 11.40 12.75
N LEU A 133 -2.29 10.70 11.72
CA LEU A 133 -1.88 9.30 11.87
C LEU A 133 -0.65 9.15 12.77
N SER A 134 0.27 10.12 12.77
CA SER A 134 1.41 10.12 13.71
C SER A 134 0.95 10.22 15.16
N ALA A 135 -0.04 11.06 15.45
CA ALA A 135 -0.60 11.16 16.80
C ALA A 135 -1.28 9.85 17.22
N CYS A 136 -2.10 9.28 16.35
CA CYS A 136 -2.78 8.01 16.59
C CYS A 136 -1.79 6.85 16.77
N ALA A 137 -0.80 6.73 15.91
CA ALA A 137 0.22 5.68 15.96
C ALA A 137 1.04 5.74 17.26
N LYS A 138 1.49 6.94 17.66
CA LYS A 138 2.23 7.14 18.91
C LYS A 138 1.40 6.76 20.13
N ALA A 139 0.12 7.12 20.15
CA ALA A 139 -0.78 6.81 21.26
C ALA A 139 -1.00 5.29 21.44
N ASN A 140 -0.84 4.51 20.38
CA ASN A 140 -1.11 3.07 20.38
C ASN A 140 0.14 2.21 20.12
N ASN A 141 1.35 2.79 20.28
CA ASN A 141 2.63 2.11 20.09
C ASN A 141 2.74 1.41 18.71
N ALA A 142 2.23 2.05 17.67
CA ALA A 142 2.22 1.58 16.30
C ALA A 142 2.96 2.53 15.36
N VAL A 143 3.16 2.11 14.11
CA VAL A 143 3.79 2.87 13.03
C VAL A 143 2.84 2.94 11.86
N SER A 144 2.72 4.11 11.23
CA SER A 144 2.03 4.28 9.97
C SER A 144 3.01 4.73 8.88
N ILE A 145 3.04 3.99 7.77
CA ILE A 145 3.77 4.35 6.55
C ILE A 145 2.72 4.84 5.56
N ILE A 146 2.73 6.11 5.26
CA ILE A 146 1.76 6.74 4.37
C ILE A 146 2.34 6.97 2.97
N SER A 147 1.47 7.06 1.98
CA SER A 147 1.86 7.42 0.61
C SER A 147 2.95 6.51 0.03
N ALA A 148 2.88 5.22 0.32
CA ALA A 148 3.81 4.20 -0.17
C ALA A 148 3.38 3.66 -1.54
N GLY A 149 2.90 4.53 -2.42
CA GLY A 149 2.50 4.21 -3.78
C GLY A 149 3.54 4.55 -4.84
N TRP A 150 3.06 4.89 -6.02
CA TRP A 150 3.89 5.34 -7.13
C TRP A 150 4.13 6.86 -7.04
N ASP A 151 3.07 7.66 -7.06
CA ASP A 151 3.11 9.11 -6.91
C ASP A 151 1.88 9.56 -6.09
N PRO A 152 2.08 9.92 -4.84
CA PRO A 152 3.35 10.00 -4.09
C PRO A 152 3.92 8.61 -3.74
N GLY A 153 5.24 8.54 -3.77
CA GLY A 153 5.98 7.32 -3.47
C GLY A 153 7.31 7.28 -4.23
N SER A 154 7.61 6.21 -4.98
CA SER A 154 8.92 6.06 -5.60
C SER A 154 9.14 6.97 -6.80
N ASP A 155 8.12 7.32 -7.57
CA ASP A 155 8.28 8.32 -8.62
C ASP A 155 8.74 9.66 -8.03
N SER A 156 8.19 10.03 -6.88
CA SER A 156 8.63 11.23 -6.14
C SER A 156 10.12 11.16 -5.75
N VAL A 157 10.59 9.99 -5.32
CA VAL A 157 12.01 9.77 -4.99
C VAL A 157 12.88 9.84 -6.24
N VAL A 158 12.47 9.19 -7.34
CA VAL A 158 13.17 9.21 -8.62
C VAL A 158 13.26 10.65 -9.15
N ARG A 159 12.16 11.39 -9.12
CA ARG A 159 12.13 12.80 -9.54
C ARG A 159 13.09 13.67 -8.70
N ALA A 160 13.12 13.49 -7.39
CA ALA A 160 14.04 14.21 -6.52
C ALA A 160 15.52 13.92 -6.86
N LEU A 161 15.85 12.66 -7.15
CA LEU A 161 17.18 12.28 -7.59
C LEU A 161 17.55 12.89 -8.95
N LEU A 162 16.63 12.84 -9.91
CA LEU A 162 16.85 13.45 -11.24
C LEU A 162 17.00 14.96 -11.14
N GLN A 163 16.25 15.63 -10.28
CA GLN A 163 16.40 17.05 -10.03
C GLN A 163 17.76 17.40 -9.41
N ALA A 164 18.29 16.55 -8.53
CA ALA A 164 19.61 16.73 -7.94
C ALA A 164 20.73 16.56 -9.00
N ILE A 165 20.56 15.63 -9.94
CA ILE A 165 21.54 15.37 -11.01
C ILE A 165 21.46 16.44 -12.11
N ALA A 166 20.27 16.88 -12.46
CA ALA A 166 19.99 17.84 -13.54
C ALA A 166 19.03 18.95 -13.08
N PRO A 167 19.47 19.89 -12.23
CA PRO A 167 18.58 20.86 -11.58
C PRO A 167 17.85 21.83 -12.55
N LYS A 168 18.33 21.96 -13.78
CA LYS A 168 17.68 22.74 -14.85
C LYS A 168 16.99 21.86 -15.89
N GLY A 169 16.93 20.54 -15.66
CA GLY A 169 16.30 19.59 -16.54
C GLY A 169 14.77 19.57 -16.36
N ILE A 170 14.09 18.98 -17.34
CA ILE A 170 12.67 18.69 -17.28
C ILE A 170 12.51 17.19 -17.11
N THR A 171 11.76 16.78 -16.09
CA THR A 171 11.37 15.38 -15.93
C THR A 171 10.12 15.11 -16.77
N TYR A 172 10.22 14.16 -17.67
CA TYR A 172 9.11 13.67 -18.45
C TYR A 172 8.80 12.22 -18.07
N THR A 173 7.59 11.96 -17.61
CA THR A 173 7.12 10.61 -17.27
C THR A 173 6.03 10.23 -18.27
N ASN A 174 6.24 9.16 -19.00
CA ASN A 174 5.23 8.59 -19.89
C ASN A 174 4.65 7.34 -19.26
N PHE A 175 3.36 7.41 -18.92
CA PHE A 175 2.58 6.25 -18.52
C PHE A 175 1.94 5.65 -19.77
N GLY A 176 2.21 4.37 -20.03
CA GLY A 176 1.50 3.62 -21.06
C GLY A 176 -0.01 3.55 -20.78
N PRO A 177 -0.79 2.92 -21.66
CA PRO A 177 -2.22 2.72 -21.45
C PRO A 177 -2.41 1.86 -20.20
N GLY A 178 -2.62 2.50 -19.08
CA GLY A 178 -2.76 1.91 -17.77
C GLY A 178 -3.97 2.45 -17.04
N MET A 179 -4.40 1.76 -16.04
CA MET A 179 -5.56 2.10 -15.23
C MET A 179 -5.16 2.95 -14.03
N SER A 180 -4.86 4.22 -14.24
CA SER A 180 -4.80 5.15 -13.12
C SER A 180 -6.20 5.63 -12.77
N MET A 181 -6.84 4.96 -11.84
CA MET A 181 -8.22 5.27 -11.45
C MET A 181 -8.36 6.70 -10.93
N GLY A 182 -7.41 7.18 -10.14
CA GLY A 182 -7.42 8.54 -9.58
C GLY A 182 -7.32 9.61 -10.66
N HIS A 183 -6.36 9.53 -11.54
CA HIS A 183 -6.18 10.48 -12.64
C HIS A 183 -7.35 10.44 -13.64
N THR A 184 -7.84 9.25 -13.96
CA THR A 184 -9.01 9.10 -14.85
C THR A 184 -10.24 9.78 -14.25
N VAL A 185 -10.49 9.61 -12.96
CA VAL A 185 -11.61 10.27 -12.26
C VAL A 185 -11.43 11.79 -12.25
N ALA A 186 -10.23 12.28 -11.96
CA ALA A 186 -9.93 13.71 -11.94
C ALA A 186 -10.12 14.35 -13.32
N VAL A 187 -9.61 13.72 -14.38
CA VAL A 187 -9.77 14.21 -15.76
C VAL A 187 -11.22 14.22 -16.19
N LYS A 188 -11.98 13.17 -15.87
CA LYS A 188 -13.43 13.10 -16.19
C LYS A 188 -14.27 14.13 -15.42
N ALA A 189 -13.78 14.65 -14.31
CA ALA A 189 -14.45 15.69 -13.53
C ALA A 189 -14.27 17.11 -14.12
N ILE A 190 -13.43 17.27 -15.15
CA ILE A 190 -13.21 18.57 -15.80
C ILE A 190 -14.32 18.79 -16.83
N ASP A 191 -15.00 19.94 -16.74
CA ASP A 191 -16.04 20.30 -17.68
C ASP A 191 -15.53 20.32 -19.13
N GLY A 192 -16.28 19.68 -20.03
CA GLY A 192 -15.95 19.57 -21.45
C GLY A 192 -15.08 18.37 -21.83
N VAL A 193 -14.57 17.62 -20.86
CA VAL A 193 -13.87 16.34 -21.14
C VAL A 193 -14.91 15.25 -21.38
N LYS A 194 -14.89 14.67 -22.58
CA LYS A 194 -15.68 13.48 -22.94
C LYS A 194 -14.81 12.23 -22.76
N ALA A 195 -15.43 11.16 -22.30
CA ALA A 195 -14.74 9.87 -22.12
C ALA A 195 -14.26 9.29 -23.44
#